data_3bf5267701d795b5f5fa4d8e5333058b
#
_entry.id   3bf5267701d795b5f5fa4d8e5333058b
#
_cell.length_a   1.000
_cell.length_b   1.000
_cell.length_c   1.000
_cell.angle_alpha   90.00
_cell.angle_beta   90.00
_cell.angle_gamma   90.00
#
_symmetry.space_group_name_H-M   'P 1'
#
loop_
_entity.id
_entity.type
_entity.pdbx_description
1 polymer ?
#
loop_
_entity_poly.entity_id
_entity_poly.type
_entity_poly.pdbx_seq_one_letter_code
_entity_poly.pdbx_strand_id
1 'polypeptide(L)'
;MNKFLKGFVCALLVLSTGCAKEEKKETPKKTKKKTEETAQVTHTDITMSFVGDMTLGNYAGQAYDGSFDQEYAKQGNNPDYFLKNVKSVFEQDDLTIANLEGPLTDEESHVIKSFPFKGKKEYAKILT
;
A
#
# COMPACT_ATOMS: atom_id res chain seq x y z
N MET A 1 29.27 -4.83 41.84
CA MET A 1 28.83 -3.92 42.92
C MET A 1 27.56 -3.24 42.38
N ASN A 2 26.43 -3.72 42.82
CA ASN A 2 25.38 -3.06 43.66
C ASN A 2 24.87 -1.73 43.04
N LYS A 3 23.66 -1.48 42.84
CA LYS A 3 22.33 -1.57 43.53
C LYS A 3 21.38 -0.72 42.68
N PHE A 4 20.12 -0.73 42.58
CA PHE A 4 18.98 -1.21 43.29
C PHE A 4 17.72 -1.01 42.43
N LEU A 5 16.96 -2.00 42.35
CA LEU A 5 15.56 -2.10 41.94
C LEU A 5 14.69 -1.29 42.90
N LYS A 6 13.79 -0.44 42.40
CA LYS A 6 12.60 -0.03 43.16
C LYS A 6 11.39 0.00 42.23
N GLY A 7 10.54 -1.00 42.46
CA GLY A 7 9.22 -1.08 41.84
C GLY A 7 8.28 -0.05 42.45
N PHE A 8 7.37 0.45 41.60
CA PHE A 8 6.25 1.28 42.02
C PHE A 8 4.96 0.49 41.76
N VAL A 9 4.40 -0.04 42.85
CA VAL A 9 3.08 -0.67 42.87
C VAL A 9 2.04 0.43 43.06
N CYS A 10 1.22 0.68 42.06
CA CYS A 10 0.07 1.57 42.16
C CYS A 10 -1.17 0.72 42.44
N ALA A 11 -1.64 0.76 43.67
CA ALA A 11 -2.88 0.13 44.12
C ALA A 11 -4.06 1.01 43.71
N LEU A 12 -4.93 0.50 42.82
CA LEU A 12 -6.22 1.11 42.52
C LEU A 12 -7.25 0.64 43.53
N LEU A 13 -7.71 1.54 44.39
CA LEU A 13 -8.87 1.39 45.24
C LEU A 13 -10.15 1.57 44.39
N VAL A 14 -10.93 0.51 44.23
CA VAL A 14 -12.28 0.58 43.69
C VAL A 14 -13.28 0.81 44.83
N LEU A 15 -13.86 1.98 44.87
CA LEU A 15 -15.00 2.31 45.73
C LEU A 15 -16.29 1.81 45.11
N SER A 16 -16.87 0.77 45.67
CA SER A 16 -18.20 0.27 45.35
C SER A 16 -19.26 1.07 46.14
N THR A 17 -20.00 1.91 45.45
CA THR A 17 -21.24 2.49 45.95
C THR A 17 -22.41 1.60 45.61
N GLY A 18 -23.03 1.00 46.61
CA GLY A 18 -24.24 0.24 46.47
C GLY A 18 -25.44 1.16 46.24
N CYS A 19 -26.30 0.83 45.28
CA CYS A 19 -27.63 1.39 45.16
C CYS A 19 -28.68 0.37 45.54
N ALA A 20 -29.60 0.83 46.35
CA ALA A 20 -30.71 0.09 46.93
C ALA A 20 -31.75 -0.35 45.88
N LYS A 21 -32.27 -1.53 46.06
CA LYS A 21 -33.40 -2.07 45.27
C LYS A 21 -34.72 -1.41 45.66
N GLU A 22 -35.42 -0.87 44.72
CA GLU A 22 -36.86 -0.62 44.77
C GLU A 22 -37.57 -1.66 43.91
N GLU A 23 -38.38 -2.49 44.54
CA GLU A 23 -39.24 -3.46 43.86
C GLU A 23 -40.49 -2.76 43.30
N LYS A 24 -40.56 -2.66 41.98
CA LYS A 24 -41.84 -2.42 41.27
C LYS A 24 -42.29 -3.71 40.58
N LYS A 25 -43.50 -4.17 41.00
CA LYS A 25 -44.24 -5.23 40.30
C LYS A 25 -44.54 -4.82 38.86
N GLU A 26 -43.97 -5.50 37.91
CA GLU A 26 -44.35 -5.37 36.51
C GLU A 26 -45.06 -6.62 36.01
N THR A 27 -46.18 -6.36 35.34
CA THR A 27 -47.03 -7.28 34.61
C THR A 27 -46.30 -7.91 33.43
N PRO A 28 -46.58 -9.16 33.02
CA PRO A 28 -45.83 -9.82 31.96
C PRO A 28 -46.14 -9.24 30.57
N LYS A 29 -45.22 -8.47 30.05
CA LYS A 29 -45.24 -8.00 28.66
C LYS A 29 -44.68 -9.09 27.74
N LYS A 30 -45.47 -9.58 26.80
CA LYS A 30 -45.08 -10.55 25.77
C LYS A 30 -43.86 -10.00 25.00
N THR A 31 -42.70 -10.56 25.24
CA THR A 31 -41.47 -10.25 24.51
C THR A 31 -41.55 -10.90 23.14
N LYS A 32 -41.71 -10.09 22.10
CA LYS A 32 -41.47 -10.52 20.72
C LYS A 32 -39.96 -10.82 20.60
N LYS A 33 -39.63 -12.09 20.39
CA LYS A 33 -38.30 -12.56 20.12
C LYS A 33 -37.85 -11.95 18.79
N LYS A 34 -37.03 -10.89 18.86
CA LYS A 34 -36.36 -10.33 17.69
C LYS A 34 -35.28 -11.33 17.29
N THR A 35 -35.49 -12.02 16.19
CA THR A 35 -34.45 -12.83 15.57
C THR A 35 -33.34 -11.87 15.14
N GLU A 36 -32.23 -11.85 15.83
CA GLU A 36 -31.03 -11.18 15.37
C GLU A 36 -30.49 -12.01 14.21
N GLU A 37 -30.62 -11.46 13.02
CA GLU A 37 -29.99 -11.97 11.82
C GLU A 37 -28.49 -11.71 11.99
N THR A 38 -27.74 -12.76 12.31
CA THR A 38 -26.29 -12.68 12.42
C THR A 38 -25.75 -12.44 11.02
N ALA A 39 -25.34 -11.22 10.74
CA ALA A 39 -24.64 -10.90 9.49
C ALA A 39 -23.40 -11.79 9.40
N GLN A 40 -23.34 -12.67 8.39
CA GLN A 40 -22.13 -13.42 8.10
C GLN A 40 -21.08 -12.43 7.61
N VAL A 41 -20.02 -12.28 8.37
CA VAL A 41 -18.84 -11.53 7.94
C VAL A 41 -18.11 -12.43 6.93
N THR A 42 -18.16 -12.03 5.66
CA THR A 42 -17.33 -12.66 4.63
C THR A 42 -15.96 -12.02 4.66
N HIS A 43 -14.93 -12.83 4.80
CA HIS A 43 -13.53 -12.39 4.67
C HIS A 43 -13.09 -12.56 3.22
N THR A 44 -12.43 -11.55 2.71
CA THR A 44 -11.75 -11.60 1.40
C THR A 44 -10.27 -11.32 1.66
N ASP A 45 -9.41 -12.25 1.28
CA ASP A 45 -7.97 -12.03 1.31
C ASP A 45 -7.54 -11.33 0.02
N ILE A 46 -6.69 -10.32 0.15
CA ILE A 46 -6.16 -9.53 -0.96
C ILE A 46 -4.63 -9.58 -0.87
N THR A 47 -4.00 -9.98 -1.95
CA THR A 47 -2.54 -9.97 -2.09
C THR A 47 -2.10 -8.69 -2.78
N MET A 48 -1.19 -7.97 -2.15
CA MET A 48 -0.69 -6.69 -2.67
C MET A 48 0.83 -6.64 -2.65
N SER A 49 1.42 -6.22 -3.77
CA SER A 49 2.84 -5.88 -3.83
C SER A 49 3.06 -4.38 -3.80
N PHE A 50 4.04 -3.96 -3.02
CA PHE A 50 4.52 -2.58 -2.97
C PHE A 50 5.97 -2.57 -3.39
N VAL A 51 6.28 -1.89 -4.48
CA VAL A 51 7.64 -1.75 -4.99
C VAL A 51 8.08 -0.29 -4.94
N GLY A 52 9.38 -0.06 -5.06
CA GLY A 52 9.95 1.27 -5.01
C GLY A 52 9.79 2.05 -6.32
N ASP A 53 10.81 2.88 -6.61
CA ASP A 53 10.83 3.73 -7.78
C ASP A 53 11.04 2.93 -9.07
N MET A 54 10.20 3.16 -10.04
CA MET A 54 10.32 2.68 -11.41
C MET A 54 10.80 3.82 -12.30
N THR A 55 12.06 3.75 -12.71
CA THR A 55 12.70 4.74 -13.54
C THR A 55 12.68 4.26 -15.00
N LEU A 56 11.69 4.68 -15.78
CA LEU A 56 11.54 4.31 -17.19
C LEU A 56 12.03 5.44 -18.08
N GLY A 57 13.30 5.43 -18.42
CA GLY A 57 13.88 6.46 -19.28
C GLY A 57 15.33 6.75 -18.93
N ASN A 58 15.80 7.89 -19.36
CA ASN A 58 17.17 8.34 -19.11
C ASN A 58 17.27 9.84 -18.85
N TYR A 59 18.46 10.28 -18.55
CA TYR A 59 18.78 11.68 -18.47
C TYR A 59 18.45 12.37 -19.80
N ALA A 60 17.55 13.35 -19.79
CA ALA A 60 17.06 14.00 -20.98
C ALA A 60 18.20 14.78 -21.72
N GLY A 61 18.36 14.52 -23.00
CA GLY A 61 19.38 15.13 -23.86
C GLY A 61 20.73 14.44 -23.87
N GLN A 62 20.90 13.32 -23.17
CA GLN A 62 22.11 12.51 -23.22
C GLN A 62 21.82 11.08 -23.66
N ALA A 63 22.24 10.75 -24.87
CA ALA A 63 22.36 9.35 -25.29
C ALA A 63 23.74 8.84 -24.85
N TYR A 64 23.76 7.79 -24.06
CA TYR A 64 24.98 7.10 -23.65
C TYR A 64 24.84 5.60 -23.82
N ASP A 65 25.96 4.91 -23.91
CA ASP A 65 25.97 3.46 -24.05
C ASP A 65 25.35 2.77 -22.82
N GLY A 66 24.42 1.84 -23.06
CA GLY A 66 23.66 1.19 -21.98
C GLY A 66 22.51 2.02 -21.40
N SER A 67 22.13 3.15 -22.03
CA SER A 67 20.95 3.89 -21.64
C SER A 67 19.67 3.09 -21.83
N PHE A 68 18.60 3.47 -21.12
CA PHE A 68 17.29 2.80 -21.23
C PHE A 68 16.80 2.78 -22.69
N ASP A 69 16.87 3.91 -23.38
CA ASP A 69 16.44 4.01 -24.78
C ASP A 69 17.24 3.08 -25.70
N GLN A 70 18.55 2.99 -25.48
CA GLN A 70 19.40 2.12 -26.28
C GLN A 70 19.08 0.64 -26.02
N GLU A 71 18.91 0.25 -24.76
CA GLU A 71 18.57 -1.14 -24.45
C GLU A 71 17.18 -1.50 -24.97
N TYR A 72 16.20 -0.60 -24.85
CA TYR A 72 14.85 -0.82 -25.40
C TYR A 72 14.91 -1.05 -26.93
N ALA A 73 15.64 -0.21 -27.66
CA ALA A 73 15.83 -0.39 -29.12
C ALA A 73 16.54 -1.69 -29.45
N LYS A 74 17.60 -2.04 -28.71
CA LYS A 74 18.36 -3.30 -28.88
C LYS A 74 17.48 -4.53 -28.66
N GLN A 75 16.48 -4.46 -27.80
CA GLN A 75 15.50 -5.53 -27.57
C GLN A 75 14.32 -5.49 -28.55
N GLY A 76 14.45 -4.76 -29.66
CA GLY A 76 13.40 -4.65 -30.68
C GLY A 76 12.17 -3.87 -30.23
N ASN A 77 12.32 -2.97 -29.28
CA ASN A 77 11.24 -2.20 -28.64
C ASN A 77 10.21 -3.11 -27.96
N ASN A 78 10.68 -4.21 -27.38
CA ASN A 78 9.81 -5.15 -26.67
C ASN A 78 9.50 -4.62 -25.25
N PRO A 79 8.24 -4.26 -24.95
CA PRO A 79 7.86 -3.76 -23.62
C PRO A 79 7.98 -4.81 -22.51
N ASP A 80 7.84 -6.10 -22.83
CA ASP A 80 7.91 -7.17 -21.82
C ASP A 80 9.33 -7.43 -21.31
N TYR A 81 10.36 -6.87 -21.97
CA TYR A 81 11.74 -7.19 -21.65
C TYR A 81 12.15 -6.80 -20.21
N PHE A 82 11.81 -5.59 -19.78
CA PHE A 82 12.32 -5.05 -18.52
C PHE A 82 11.70 -5.71 -17.30
N LEU A 83 10.43 -6.08 -17.37
CA LEU A 83 9.73 -6.71 -16.25
C LEU A 83 9.69 -8.24 -16.32
N LYS A 84 10.30 -8.87 -17.34
CA LYS A 84 10.20 -10.31 -17.60
C LYS A 84 10.54 -11.21 -16.40
N ASN A 85 11.44 -10.78 -15.52
CA ASN A 85 11.88 -11.57 -14.37
C ASN A 85 11.01 -11.39 -13.12
N VAL A 86 10.13 -10.40 -13.12
CA VAL A 86 9.24 -10.07 -11.97
C VAL A 86 7.76 -10.08 -12.35
N LYS A 87 7.45 -10.10 -13.64
CA LYS A 87 6.08 -10.07 -14.17
C LYS A 87 5.20 -11.13 -13.53
N SER A 88 5.70 -12.36 -13.40
CA SER A 88 4.94 -13.47 -12.80
C SER A 88 4.59 -13.27 -11.32
N VAL A 89 5.34 -12.44 -10.61
CA VAL A 89 4.99 -12.07 -9.22
C VAL A 89 3.82 -11.11 -9.24
N PHE A 90 3.88 -10.06 -10.07
CA PHE A 90 2.84 -9.04 -10.17
C PHE A 90 1.52 -9.57 -10.74
N GLU A 91 1.58 -10.55 -11.64
CA GLU A 91 0.39 -11.20 -12.22
C GLU A 91 -0.36 -12.09 -11.21
N GLN A 92 0.26 -12.44 -10.07
CA GLN A 92 -0.38 -13.20 -9.00
C GLN A 92 -1.00 -12.29 -7.93
N ASP A 93 -0.73 -11.00 -7.98
CA ASP A 93 -1.25 -10.02 -7.04
C ASP A 93 -2.63 -9.51 -7.48
N ASP A 94 -3.46 -9.17 -6.50
CA ASP A 94 -4.70 -8.45 -6.76
C ASP A 94 -4.44 -6.97 -7.09
N LEU A 95 -3.32 -6.44 -6.56
CA LEU A 95 -2.88 -5.05 -6.80
C LEU A 95 -1.38 -4.90 -6.59
N THR A 96 -0.70 -4.34 -7.59
CA THR A 96 0.69 -3.88 -7.45
C THR A 96 0.75 -2.36 -7.44
N ILE A 97 1.45 -1.79 -6.47
CA ILE A 97 1.66 -0.35 -6.32
C ILE A 97 3.14 -0.03 -6.46
N ALA A 98 3.45 0.93 -7.33
CA ALA A 98 4.80 1.39 -7.58
C ALA A 98 4.85 2.92 -7.75
N ASN A 99 5.99 3.53 -7.47
CA ASN A 99 6.21 4.94 -7.76
C ASN A 99 6.83 5.10 -9.15
N LEU A 100 6.14 5.77 -10.07
CA LEU A 100 6.72 6.13 -11.37
C LEU A 100 7.61 7.36 -11.20
N GLU A 101 8.91 7.17 -11.29
CA GLU A 101 9.89 8.24 -11.21
C GLU A 101 10.09 8.91 -12.56
N GLY A 102 9.60 10.12 -12.69
CA GLY A 102 9.73 10.94 -13.89
C GLY A 102 8.54 10.84 -14.86
N PRO A 103 8.39 11.85 -15.75
CA PRO A 103 7.32 11.88 -16.72
C PRO A 103 7.59 10.93 -17.90
N LEU A 104 6.52 10.35 -18.45
CA LEU A 104 6.53 9.67 -19.73
C LEU A 104 5.93 10.60 -20.80
N THR A 105 6.79 11.21 -21.60
CA THR A 105 6.38 12.23 -22.59
C THR A 105 7.33 12.32 -23.75
N ASP A 106 6.80 12.66 -24.91
CA ASP A 106 7.60 12.98 -26.10
C ASP A 106 7.89 14.49 -26.21
N GLU A 107 7.31 15.30 -25.30
CA GLU A 107 7.55 16.73 -25.29
C GLU A 107 9.02 17.07 -24.98
N GLU A 108 9.55 18.09 -25.65
CA GLU A 108 10.87 18.62 -25.33
C GLU A 108 10.89 19.21 -23.94
N SER A 109 11.92 18.88 -23.15
CA SER A 109 12.06 19.45 -21.81
C SER A 109 12.57 20.89 -21.91
N HIS A 110 11.77 21.82 -21.43
CA HIS A 110 12.15 23.24 -21.31
C HIS A 110 12.55 23.63 -19.88
N VAL A 111 12.54 22.67 -18.95
CA VAL A 111 12.88 22.95 -17.54
C VAL A 111 14.40 22.94 -17.36
N ILE A 112 14.94 24.06 -16.90
CA ILE A 112 16.35 24.17 -16.50
C ILE A 112 16.53 23.47 -15.16
N LYS A 113 16.99 22.24 -15.19
CA LYS A 113 17.30 21.39 -14.02
C LYS A 113 18.70 20.81 -14.19
N SER A 114 19.37 20.54 -13.07
CA SER A 114 20.67 19.85 -13.07
C SER A 114 20.59 18.43 -13.61
N PHE A 115 19.44 17.74 -13.36
CA PHE A 115 19.20 16.35 -13.76
C PHE A 115 17.78 16.20 -14.29
N PRO A 116 17.50 16.66 -15.52
CA PRO A 116 16.22 16.41 -16.16
C PRO A 116 16.13 14.94 -16.58
N PHE A 117 15.12 14.25 -16.10
CA PHE A 117 14.87 12.85 -16.39
C PHE A 117 13.51 12.70 -17.04
N LYS A 118 13.43 11.92 -18.13
CA LYS A 118 12.16 11.57 -18.76
C LYS A 118 12.26 10.25 -19.53
N GLY A 119 11.12 9.60 -19.73
CA GLY A 119 10.96 8.50 -20.67
C GLY A 119 10.03 8.88 -21.81
N LYS A 120 10.05 8.12 -22.90
CA LYS A 120 9.09 8.27 -23.98
C LYS A 120 7.70 7.84 -23.53
N LYS A 121 6.64 8.45 -24.09
CA LYS A 121 5.25 8.06 -23.76
C LYS A 121 4.95 6.59 -24.03
N GLU A 122 5.61 5.99 -25.04
CA GLU A 122 5.44 4.58 -25.38
C GLU A 122 5.88 3.61 -24.28
N TYR A 123 6.75 4.04 -23.35
CA TYR A 123 7.20 3.21 -22.23
C TYR A 123 6.10 2.89 -21.21
N ALA A 124 4.96 3.60 -21.28
CA ALA A 124 3.78 3.21 -20.54
C ALA A 124 3.31 1.77 -20.82
N LYS A 125 3.61 1.24 -22.00
CA LYS A 125 3.31 -0.15 -22.37
C LYS A 125 4.09 -1.19 -21.56
N ILE A 126 5.17 -0.79 -20.91
CA ILE A 126 5.97 -1.67 -20.06
C ILE A 126 5.21 -1.99 -18.76
N LEU A 127 4.26 -1.13 -18.38
CA LEU A 127 3.50 -1.20 -17.15
C LEU A 127 2.12 -1.85 -17.31
N THR A 128 1.78 -2.37 -18.48
CA THR A 128 0.45 -2.91 -18.81
C THR A 128 0.45 -4.38 -19.19
#